data_32c5976ac20b6bd61239ebf830d8f780
#
_entry.id   32c5976ac20b6bd61239ebf830d8f780
#
_cell.length_a   1.000
_cell.length_b   1.000
_cell.length_c   1.000
_cell.angle_alpha   90.00
_cell.angle_beta   90.00
_cell.angle_gamma   90.00
#
_symmetry.space_group_name_H-M   'P 1'
#
loop_
_entity.id
_entity.type
_entity.pdbx_description
1 polymer ?
#
loop_
_entity_poly.entity_id
_entity_poly.type
_entity_poly.pdbx_seq_one_letter_code
_entity_poly.pdbx_strand_id
1 'polypeptide(L)'
;EKFDVIIAEGFLNTLNKRDYYFKKIISFLKPGGLLIINYDDVYGGFFEFLKSYILFKSCYKNNIKPDSEKGLRIAEKLFKREFNKLNKSRTFYSWWKDQLINPYAAKTWSLQDLIKLANTESMSCYSTSPIFNKSSLLKWYKNIDPKDLNPKKINQVFIEEWKKNLLNFLIGHDIGTPINLSDKELSQLKYFINKMNLSFKNKNLDKKIKINKTVNKIFYYNRMKSYRKEFLDIIKLLNSSTNNINKIIKYYTKSKKLKKTWG
;
A
#
# COMPACT_ATOMS: atom_id res chain seq x y z
N GLU A 1 5.69 27.99 -18.84
CA GLU A 1 6.61 27.04 -19.49
C GLU A 1 5.98 25.66 -19.44
N LYS A 2 6.15 24.84 -20.50
CA LYS A 2 5.68 23.48 -20.62
C LYS A 2 6.81 22.54 -20.99
N PHE A 3 6.73 21.29 -20.48
CA PHE A 3 7.78 20.28 -20.54
C PHE A 3 7.35 19.06 -21.36
N ASP A 4 8.29 18.42 -22.04
CA ASP A 4 8.07 17.16 -22.74
C ASP A 4 8.02 15.97 -21.77
N VAL A 5 8.80 16.05 -20.69
CA VAL A 5 8.87 15.02 -19.65
C VAL A 5 8.87 15.68 -18.27
N ILE A 6 8.05 15.15 -17.36
CA ILE A 6 8.07 15.52 -15.94
C ILE A 6 8.24 14.25 -15.12
N ILE A 7 9.18 14.29 -14.18
CA ILE A 7 9.43 13.22 -13.22
C ILE A 7 9.01 13.70 -11.83
N ALA A 8 8.05 13.00 -11.23
CA ALA A 8 7.46 13.33 -9.93
C ALA A 8 7.57 12.14 -8.96
N GLU A 9 8.73 11.97 -8.36
CA GLU A 9 9.03 10.83 -7.49
C GLU A 9 9.11 11.21 -6.02
N GLY A 10 8.57 10.35 -5.14
CA GLY A 10 8.80 10.37 -3.70
C GLY A 10 8.03 11.41 -2.89
N PHE A 11 7.25 12.32 -3.48
CA PHE A 11 6.64 13.41 -2.70
C PHE A 11 5.11 13.48 -2.74
N LEU A 12 4.46 13.05 -3.81
CA LEU A 12 3.00 13.21 -3.94
C LEU A 12 2.22 12.47 -2.85
N ASN A 13 2.73 11.33 -2.40
CA ASN A 13 2.12 10.55 -1.32
C ASN A 13 2.13 11.28 0.03
N THR A 14 3.04 12.23 0.23
CA THR A 14 3.17 12.98 1.48
C THR A 14 2.25 14.20 1.54
N LEU A 15 1.65 14.59 0.41
CA LEU A 15 0.86 15.80 0.29
C LEU A 15 -0.62 15.58 0.65
N ASN A 16 -1.18 16.50 1.44
CA ASN A 16 -2.60 16.47 1.80
C ASN A 16 -3.52 16.71 0.58
N LYS A 17 -3.12 17.58 -0.35
CA LYS A 17 -3.87 17.95 -1.57
C LYS A 17 -3.24 17.33 -2.82
N ARG A 18 -2.81 16.07 -2.73
CA ARG A 18 -2.07 15.39 -3.81
C ARG A 18 -2.81 15.37 -5.14
N ASP A 19 -4.15 15.20 -5.16
CA ASP A 19 -4.94 15.20 -6.39
C ASP A 19 -4.87 16.56 -7.09
N TYR A 20 -4.88 17.65 -6.32
CA TYR A 20 -4.65 18.99 -6.84
C TYR A 20 -3.24 19.14 -7.42
N TYR A 21 -2.21 18.69 -6.70
CA TYR A 21 -0.83 18.79 -7.18
C TYR A 21 -0.58 17.89 -8.40
N PHE A 22 -1.19 16.71 -8.46
CA PHE A 22 -1.15 15.86 -9.63
C PHE A 22 -1.68 16.60 -10.89
N LYS A 23 -2.86 17.20 -10.80
CA LYS A 23 -3.44 18.01 -11.88
C LYS A 23 -2.58 19.21 -12.23
N LYS A 24 -2.01 19.88 -11.22
CA LYS A 24 -1.10 20.99 -11.41
C LYS A 24 0.15 20.58 -12.17
N ILE A 25 0.74 19.44 -11.87
CA ILE A 25 1.91 18.90 -12.58
C ILE A 25 1.55 18.62 -14.05
N ILE A 26 0.41 17.99 -14.31
CA ILE A 26 -0.06 17.73 -15.69
C ILE A 26 -0.23 19.03 -16.47
N SER A 27 -0.68 20.10 -15.85
CA SER A 27 -0.84 21.38 -16.53
C SER A 27 0.47 21.98 -17.08
N PHE A 28 1.62 21.48 -16.65
CA PHE A 28 2.94 21.84 -17.16
C PHE A 28 3.44 20.91 -18.28
N LEU A 29 2.73 19.82 -18.60
CA LEU A 29 3.10 18.98 -19.74
C LEU A 29 2.66 19.62 -21.06
N LYS A 30 3.47 19.43 -22.09
CA LYS A 30 3.05 19.64 -23.48
C LYS A 30 2.03 18.58 -23.89
N PRO A 31 1.18 18.82 -24.89
CA PRO A 31 0.42 17.75 -25.53
C PRO A 31 1.36 16.62 -26.00
N GLY A 32 1.03 15.37 -25.65
CA GLY A 32 1.90 14.21 -25.93
C GLY A 32 3.09 14.05 -24.98
N GLY A 33 3.26 14.92 -23.97
CA GLY A 33 4.32 14.81 -22.98
C GLY A 33 4.14 13.64 -22.02
N LEU A 34 5.24 13.20 -21.40
CA LEU A 34 5.31 12.05 -20.49
C LEU A 34 5.40 12.48 -19.03
N LEU A 35 4.50 11.98 -18.18
CA LEU A 35 4.60 12.07 -16.72
C LEU A 35 5.08 10.74 -16.15
N ILE A 36 6.21 10.75 -15.45
CA ILE A 36 6.70 9.63 -14.65
C ILE A 36 6.38 9.93 -13.18
N ILE A 37 5.63 9.04 -12.55
CA ILE A 37 5.21 9.21 -11.16
C ILE A 37 5.38 7.91 -10.39
N ASN A 38 5.89 7.98 -9.18
CA ASN A 38 5.78 6.88 -8.23
C ASN A 38 4.75 7.19 -7.14
N TYR A 39 4.16 6.14 -6.60
CA TYR A 39 3.21 6.23 -5.49
C TYR A 39 3.22 4.90 -4.71
N ASP A 40 2.81 4.98 -3.45
CA ASP A 40 2.61 3.76 -2.66
C ASP A 40 1.17 3.30 -2.83
N ASP A 41 1.01 2.12 -3.42
CA ASP A 41 -0.30 1.50 -3.58
C ASP A 41 -0.87 1.10 -2.22
N VAL A 42 -2.11 1.49 -1.96
CA VAL A 42 -2.77 1.23 -0.68
C VAL A 42 -2.83 -0.26 -0.34
N TYR A 43 -2.99 -1.10 -1.33
CA TYR A 43 -3.07 -2.56 -1.12
C TYR A 43 -1.68 -3.17 -0.99
N GLY A 44 -0.73 -2.71 -1.79
CA GLY A 44 0.69 -3.09 -1.68
C GLY A 44 1.25 -2.80 -0.30
N GLY A 45 0.89 -1.66 0.26
CA GLY A 45 1.29 -1.24 1.61
C GLY A 45 0.60 -1.95 2.78
N PHE A 46 -0.28 -2.94 2.54
CA PHE A 46 -1.10 -3.57 3.58
C PHE A 46 -0.30 -4.00 4.82
N PHE A 47 0.77 -4.75 4.63
CA PHE A 47 1.57 -5.25 5.74
C PHE A 47 2.49 -4.17 6.34
N GLU A 48 2.89 -3.16 5.58
CA GLU A 48 3.61 -2.00 6.13
C GLU A 48 2.70 -1.18 7.04
N PHE A 49 1.45 -0.93 6.64
CA PHE A 49 0.45 -0.32 7.51
C PHE A 49 0.16 -1.16 8.75
N LEU A 50 0.14 -2.48 8.62
CA LEU A 50 -0.01 -3.36 9.78
C LEU A 50 1.19 -3.25 10.74
N LYS A 51 2.43 -3.18 10.23
CA LYS A 51 3.63 -2.97 11.06
C LYS A 51 3.58 -1.64 11.79
N SER A 52 3.23 -0.57 11.09
CA SER A 52 3.01 0.75 11.70
C SER A 52 1.95 0.67 12.80
N TYR A 53 0.81 0.03 12.52
CA TYR A 53 -0.26 -0.15 13.49
C TYR A 53 0.19 -0.94 14.74
N ILE A 54 0.96 -2.01 14.55
CA ILE A 54 1.53 -2.79 15.65
C ILE A 54 2.44 -1.90 16.52
N LEU A 55 3.33 -1.13 15.90
CA LEU A 55 4.24 -0.23 16.61
C LEU A 55 3.49 0.83 17.42
N PHE A 56 2.60 1.56 16.75
CA PHE A 56 1.84 2.64 17.40
C PHE A 56 0.98 2.13 18.55
N LYS A 57 0.24 1.02 18.36
CA LYS A 57 -0.55 0.40 19.43
C LYS A 57 0.32 -0.05 20.60
N SER A 58 1.48 -0.62 20.32
CA SER A 58 2.43 -1.07 21.35
C SER A 58 2.97 0.12 22.15
N CYS A 59 3.33 1.19 21.47
CA CYS A 59 3.83 2.41 22.11
C CYS A 59 2.74 3.12 22.91
N TYR A 60 1.57 3.32 22.32
CA TYR A 60 0.45 4.03 22.96
C TYR A 60 0.00 3.37 24.27
N LYS A 61 -0.15 2.04 24.26
CA LYS A 61 -0.52 1.28 25.46
C LYS A 61 0.46 1.40 26.62
N ASN A 62 1.66 1.91 26.37
CA ASN A 62 2.73 2.07 27.35
C ASN A 62 3.12 3.54 27.53
N ASN A 63 2.29 4.49 27.07
CA ASN A 63 2.55 5.93 27.11
C ASN A 63 3.91 6.33 26.49
N ILE A 64 4.31 5.65 25.43
CA ILE A 64 5.55 5.89 24.69
C ILE A 64 5.20 6.59 23.39
N LYS A 65 5.94 7.66 23.05
CA LYS A 65 5.85 8.28 21.73
C LYS A 65 6.54 7.38 20.70
N PRO A 66 5.86 6.99 19.60
CA PRO A 66 6.45 6.08 18.59
C PRO A 66 7.70 6.65 17.92
N ASP A 67 7.80 7.98 17.78
CA ASP A 67 8.92 8.72 17.19
C ASP A 67 10.06 9.03 18.18
N SER A 68 9.95 8.56 19.42
CA SER A 68 10.98 8.70 20.44
C SER A 68 12.02 7.58 20.35
N GLU A 69 13.14 7.77 21.06
CA GLU A 69 14.17 6.73 21.19
C GLU A 69 13.62 5.42 21.79
N LYS A 70 12.71 5.53 22.77
CA LYS A 70 12.00 4.35 23.33
C LYS A 70 11.12 3.68 22.27
N GLY A 71 10.47 4.44 21.40
CA GLY A 71 9.71 3.92 20.26
C GLY A 71 10.60 3.21 19.25
N LEU A 72 11.75 3.76 18.93
CA LEU A 72 12.76 3.12 18.08
C LEU A 72 13.21 1.77 18.65
N ARG A 73 13.53 1.71 19.95
CA ARG A 73 13.92 0.43 20.61
C ARG A 73 12.81 -0.62 20.53
N ILE A 74 11.54 -0.24 20.58
CA ILE A 74 10.41 -1.15 20.37
C ILE A 74 10.37 -1.63 18.92
N ALA A 75 10.51 -0.72 17.96
CA ALA A 75 10.57 -1.06 16.55
C ALA A 75 11.72 -2.02 16.23
N GLU A 76 12.89 -1.79 16.82
CA GLU A 76 14.04 -2.69 16.67
C GLU A 76 13.75 -4.11 17.18
N LYS A 77 13.16 -4.23 18.38
CA LYS A 77 12.74 -5.53 18.93
C LYS A 77 11.72 -6.25 18.04
N LEU A 78 10.83 -5.52 17.39
CA LEU A 78 9.81 -6.08 16.52
C LEU A 78 10.38 -6.48 15.14
N PHE A 79 11.16 -5.60 14.51
CA PHE A 79 11.37 -5.66 13.06
C PHE A 79 12.83 -5.79 12.62
N LYS A 80 13.81 -5.31 13.40
CA LYS A 80 15.22 -5.17 12.97
C LYS A 80 15.85 -6.48 12.52
N ARG A 81 15.51 -7.60 13.19
CA ARG A 81 16.05 -8.91 12.84
C ARG A 81 15.72 -9.32 11.40
N GLU A 82 14.47 -9.17 11.00
CA GLU A 82 14.02 -9.55 9.65
C GLU A 82 14.43 -8.48 8.62
N PHE A 83 14.39 -7.20 8.98
CA PHE A 83 14.90 -6.12 8.15
C PHE A 83 16.38 -6.33 7.77
N ASN A 84 17.21 -6.80 8.70
CA ASN A 84 18.64 -7.03 8.43
C ASN A 84 18.91 -8.18 7.45
N LYS A 85 17.92 -9.01 7.16
CA LYS A 85 18.01 -10.08 6.15
C LYS A 85 17.69 -9.62 4.73
N LEU A 86 17.17 -8.40 4.59
CA LEU A 86 16.82 -7.85 3.29
C LEU A 86 18.06 -7.33 2.57
N ASN A 87 18.09 -7.45 1.26
CA ASN A 87 19.02 -6.70 0.42
C ASN A 87 18.50 -5.26 0.31
N LYS A 88 19.07 -4.34 1.07
CA LYS A 88 18.56 -2.99 1.28
C LYS A 88 19.62 -1.93 1.11
N SER A 89 19.24 -0.79 0.58
CA SER A 89 20.11 0.38 0.40
C SER A 89 20.11 1.36 1.59
N ARG A 90 19.18 1.19 2.55
CA ARG A 90 19.01 2.13 3.67
C ARG A 90 19.13 1.48 5.04
N THR A 91 19.39 2.30 6.06
CA THR A 91 19.47 1.88 7.45
C THR A 91 18.10 1.54 8.03
N PHE A 92 18.07 0.75 9.13
CA PHE A 92 16.85 0.49 9.88
C PHE A 92 16.22 1.79 10.41
N TYR A 93 17.05 2.74 10.86
CA TYR A 93 16.58 4.04 11.35
C TYR A 93 15.85 4.84 10.26
N SER A 94 16.43 4.94 9.07
CA SER A 94 15.80 5.63 7.93
C SER A 94 14.47 4.98 7.56
N TRP A 95 14.43 3.63 7.44
CA TRP A 95 13.19 2.90 7.16
C TRP A 95 12.13 3.13 8.24
N TRP A 96 12.49 3.07 9.52
CA TRP A 96 11.60 3.32 10.65
C TRP A 96 10.98 4.73 10.57
N LYS A 97 11.82 5.76 10.35
CA LYS A 97 11.34 7.15 10.21
C LYS A 97 10.38 7.32 9.06
N ASP A 98 10.74 6.82 7.88
CA ASP A 98 9.97 7.06 6.64
C ASP A 98 8.73 6.19 6.57
N GLN A 99 8.83 4.91 6.86
CA GLN A 99 7.75 3.96 6.60
C GLN A 99 6.86 3.70 7.81
N LEU A 100 7.40 3.73 9.02
CA LEU A 100 6.60 3.43 10.21
C LEU A 100 6.09 4.67 10.93
N ILE A 101 6.92 5.71 11.06
CA ILE A 101 6.61 6.89 11.87
C ILE A 101 5.95 8.00 11.07
N ASN A 102 6.38 8.20 9.83
CA ASN A 102 5.82 9.21 8.94
C ASN A 102 4.73 8.62 8.05
N PRO A 103 3.58 8.21 8.62
CA PRO A 103 2.50 7.66 7.83
C PRO A 103 2.02 8.72 6.86
N TYR A 104 1.75 8.30 5.66
CA TYR A 104 1.30 9.17 4.58
C TYR A 104 0.18 10.10 5.03
N ALA A 105 0.28 11.37 4.66
CA ALA A 105 -0.53 12.45 5.23
C ALA A 105 -2.03 12.26 5.03
N ALA A 106 -2.43 11.56 3.98
CA ALA A 106 -3.83 11.39 3.61
C ALA A 106 -4.15 9.93 3.25
N LYS A 107 -5.31 9.72 2.69
CA LYS A 107 -5.70 8.45 2.07
C LYS A 107 -4.71 8.11 0.97
N THR A 108 -4.15 6.91 1.01
CA THR A 108 -3.26 6.41 -0.04
C THR A 108 -4.03 6.14 -1.33
N TRP A 109 -3.36 6.31 -2.48
CA TRP A 109 -3.91 5.93 -3.77
C TRP A 109 -3.86 4.42 -3.98
N SER A 110 -4.74 3.92 -4.84
CA SER A 110 -4.55 2.69 -5.60
C SER A 110 -4.25 3.04 -7.05
N LEU A 111 -3.75 2.08 -7.83
CA LEU A 111 -3.61 2.29 -9.28
C LEU A 111 -4.93 2.73 -9.92
N GLN A 112 -6.04 2.14 -9.49
CA GLN A 112 -7.38 2.51 -9.98
C GLN A 112 -7.71 3.99 -9.68
N ASP A 113 -7.36 4.52 -8.50
CA ASP A 113 -7.61 5.93 -8.17
C ASP A 113 -6.77 6.85 -9.05
N LEU A 114 -5.48 6.51 -9.20
CA LEU A 114 -4.55 7.30 -9.99
C LEU A 114 -4.97 7.34 -11.46
N ILE A 115 -5.34 6.19 -12.04
CA ILE A 115 -5.83 6.12 -13.42
C ILE A 115 -7.16 6.85 -13.59
N LYS A 116 -8.08 6.75 -12.62
CA LYS A 116 -9.32 7.54 -12.66
C LYS A 116 -9.03 9.05 -12.69
N LEU A 117 -8.06 9.48 -11.90
CA LEU A 117 -7.62 10.88 -11.88
C LEU A 117 -6.96 11.28 -13.22
N ALA A 118 -6.10 10.42 -13.77
CA ALA A 118 -5.48 10.62 -15.09
C ALA A 118 -6.53 10.72 -16.21
N ASN A 119 -7.59 9.93 -16.14
CA ASN A 119 -8.71 10.00 -17.11
C ASN A 119 -9.40 11.38 -17.11
N THR A 120 -9.45 12.09 -15.97
CA THR A 120 -10.05 13.44 -15.92
C THR A 120 -9.19 14.49 -16.66
N GLU A 121 -7.91 14.19 -16.86
CA GLU A 121 -6.93 15.04 -17.54
C GLU A 121 -6.58 14.50 -18.93
N SER A 122 -7.40 13.59 -19.49
CA SER A 122 -7.18 12.97 -20.81
C SER A 122 -5.82 12.27 -20.97
N MET A 123 -5.27 11.78 -19.87
CA MET A 123 -3.99 11.05 -19.85
C MET A 123 -4.21 9.56 -20.08
N SER A 124 -3.32 8.93 -20.85
CA SER A 124 -3.24 7.49 -21.01
C SER A 124 -2.11 6.91 -20.16
N CYS A 125 -2.33 5.79 -19.50
CA CYS A 125 -1.25 5.02 -18.90
C CYS A 125 -0.40 4.39 -19.99
N TYR A 126 0.86 4.75 -20.07
CA TYR A 126 1.80 4.20 -21.03
C TYR A 126 2.41 2.89 -20.54
N SER A 127 2.85 2.87 -19.28
CA SER A 127 3.43 1.69 -18.64
C SER A 127 3.30 1.80 -17.13
N THR A 128 3.53 0.68 -16.44
CA THR A 128 3.60 0.58 -14.98
C THR A 128 4.81 -0.25 -14.57
N SER A 129 5.34 -0.01 -13.37
CA SER A 129 6.30 -0.88 -12.72
C SER A 129 5.72 -1.28 -11.35
N PRO A 130 5.41 -2.55 -11.10
CA PRO A 130 5.47 -3.71 -12.02
C PRO A 130 4.54 -3.57 -13.24
N ILE A 131 4.81 -4.31 -14.30
CA ILE A 131 4.07 -4.21 -15.57
C ILE A 131 2.68 -4.83 -15.45
N PHE A 132 1.63 -4.01 -15.63
CA PHE A 132 0.22 -4.41 -15.64
C PHE A 132 -0.40 -4.17 -17.01
N ASN A 133 0.07 -4.87 -18.02
CA ASN A 133 -0.53 -4.79 -19.34
C ASN A 133 -0.81 -6.20 -19.89
N LYS A 134 -1.68 -6.26 -20.90
CA LYS A 134 -1.87 -7.49 -21.68
C LYS A 134 -0.92 -7.48 -22.87
N SER A 135 -0.43 -8.67 -23.23
CA SER A 135 0.38 -8.85 -24.45
C SER A 135 -0.31 -8.33 -25.71
N SER A 136 -1.64 -8.23 -25.72
CA SER A 136 -2.40 -7.64 -26.82
C SER A 136 -2.09 -6.16 -27.04
N LEU A 137 -1.75 -5.41 -26.00
CA LEU A 137 -1.32 -4.01 -26.13
C LEU A 137 0.08 -3.89 -26.77
N LEU A 138 0.88 -4.94 -26.72
CA LEU A 138 2.20 -4.95 -27.36
C LEU A 138 2.14 -5.14 -28.89
N LYS A 139 0.96 -5.46 -29.43
CA LYS A 139 0.73 -5.61 -30.89
C LYS A 139 0.24 -4.31 -31.53
N TRP A 140 0.65 -3.18 -31.00
CA TRP A 140 0.19 -1.84 -31.37
C TRP A 140 0.27 -1.49 -32.87
N TYR A 141 1.13 -2.13 -33.63
CA TYR A 141 1.33 -1.92 -35.07
C TYR A 141 0.60 -2.92 -35.97
N LYS A 142 -0.12 -3.90 -35.39
CA LYS A 142 -0.84 -4.92 -36.16
C LYS A 142 -2.27 -5.05 -35.68
N ASN A 143 -3.23 -4.73 -36.55
CA ASN A 143 -4.65 -5.00 -36.36
C ASN A 143 -5.28 -4.37 -35.08
N ILE A 144 -4.81 -3.21 -34.65
CA ILE A 144 -5.51 -2.42 -33.63
C ILE A 144 -6.45 -1.46 -34.36
N ASP A 145 -7.73 -1.60 -34.10
CA ASP A 145 -8.69 -0.56 -34.49
C ASP A 145 -8.29 0.75 -33.80
N PRO A 146 -8.10 1.88 -34.53
CA PRO A 146 -7.83 3.18 -33.91
C PRO A 146 -8.79 3.54 -32.78
N LYS A 147 -10.04 3.03 -32.83
CA LYS A 147 -11.01 3.17 -31.74
C LYS A 147 -10.59 2.49 -30.44
N ASP A 148 -9.73 1.47 -30.50
CA ASP A 148 -9.20 0.79 -29.34
C ASP A 148 -8.01 1.49 -28.69
N LEU A 149 -7.45 2.49 -29.36
CA LEU A 149 -6.42 3.39 -28.83
C LEU A 149 -7.02 4.51 -27.93
N ASN A 150 -8.32 4.45 -27.64
CA ASN A 150 -8.95 5.40 -26.72
C ASN A 150 -8.27 5.29 -25.32
N PRO A 151 -7.80 6.43 -24.77
CA PRO A 151 -7.14 6.49 -23.46
C PRO A 151 -7.88 5.74 -22.37
N LYS A 152 -9.20 5.87 -22.33
CA LYS A 152 -10.02 5.17 -21.31
C LYS A 152 -9.99 3.66 -21.43
N LYS A 153 -9.98 3.12 -22.67
CA LYS A 153 -9.89 1.66 -22.90
C LYS A 153 -8.49 1.15 -22.50
N ILE A 154 -7.43 1.86 -22.89
CA ILE A 154 -6.06 1.53 -22.51
C ILE A 154 -5.95 1.51 -20.98
N ASN A 155 -6.38 2.57 -20.33
CA ASN A 155 -6.35 2.72 -18.88
C ASN A 155 -7.14 1.60 -18.16
N GLN A 156 -8.26 1.16 -18.72
CA GLN A 156 -9.05 0.06 -18.17
C GLN A 156 -8.28 -1.27 -18.17
N VAL A 157 -7.48 -1.54 -19.20
CA VAL A 157 -6.65 -2.76 -19.26
C VAL A 157 -5.64 -2.80 -18.10
N PHE A 158 -4.97 -1.68 -17.80
CA PHE A 158 -4.05 -1.61 -16.66
C PHE A 158 -4.76 -1.86 -15.33
N ILE A 159 -5.96 -1.30 -15.16
CA ILE A 159 -6.77 -1.53 -13.94
C ILE A 159 -7.14 -3.02 -13.81
N GLU A 160 -7.56 -3.67 -14.89
CA GLU A 160 -7.95 -5.08 -14.86
C GLU A 160 -6.79 -6.00 -14.53
N GLU A 161 -5.62 -5.79 -15.14
CA GLU A 161 -4.43 -6.60 -14.85
C GLU A 161 -3.91 -6.34 -13.43
N TRP A 162 -3.93 -5.09 -12.97
CA TRP A 162 -3.60 -4.76 -11.59
C TRP A 162 -4.55 -5.47 -10.60
N LYS A 163 -5.87 -5.44 -10.86
CA LYS A 163 -6.85 -6.14 -10.00
C LYS A 163 -6.54 -7.62 -9.87
N LYS A 164 -6.17 -8.30 -10.95
CA LYS A 164 -5.81 -9.73 -10.93
C LYS A 164 -4.60 -10.02 -10.04
N ASN A 165 -3.67 -9.08 -9.95
CA ASN A 165 -2.42 -9.22 -9.20
C ASN A 165 -2.49 -8.63 -7.78
N LEU A 166 -3.66 -8.20 -7.31
CA LEU A 166 -3.80 -7.46 -6.07
C LEU A 166 -3.26 -8.20 -4.84
N LEU A 167 -3.47 -9.52 -4.73
CA LEU A 167 -2.96 -10.28 -3.58
C LEU A 167 -1.44 -10.42 -3.61
N ASN A 168 -0.81 -10.36 -4.78
CA ASN A 168 0.65 -10.35 -4.90
C ASN A 168 1.23 -9.12 -4.21
N PHE A 169 0.57 -7.95 -4.35
CA PHE A 169 0.97 -6.74 -3.65
C PHE A 169 0.82 -6.84 -2.14
N LEU A 170 -0.27 -7.44 -1.67
CA LEU A 170 -0.52 -7.56 -0.24
C LEU A 170 0.58 -8.35 0.48
N ILE A 171 1.21 -9.31 -0.17
CA ILE A 171 2.22 -10.20 0.44
C ILE A 171 3.62 -10.08 -0.16
N GLY A 172 3.79 -9.25 -1.19
CA GLY A 172 5.10 -9.03 -1.82
C GLY A 172 5.61 -10.21 -2.65
N HIS A 173 4.78 -11.20 -3.00
CA HIS A 173 5.16 -12.32 -3.86
C HIS A 173 4.04 -12.71 -4.80
N ASP A 174 4.42 -13.34 -5.91
CA ASP A 174 3.47 -13.97 -6.81
C ASP A 174 2.78 -15.16 -6.12
N ILE A 175 1.45 -15.13 -6.11
CA ILE A 175 0.61 -16.23 -5.60
C ILE A 175 0.04 -17.09 -6.72
N GLY A 176 0.28 -16.74 -7.98
CA GLY A 176 -0.14 -17.49 -9.17
C GLY A 176 -1.65 -17.54 -9.39
N THR A 177 -2.46 -16.96 -8.55
CA THR A 177 -3.93 -17.06 -8.64
C THR A 177 -4.53 -15.66 -8.75
N PRO A 178 -5.18 -15.32 -9.88
CA PRO A 178 -5.95 -14.09 -10.01
C PRO A 178 -7.00 -13.99 -8.92
N ILE A 179 -7.21 -12.81 -8.39
CA ILE A 179 -8.30 -12.55 -7.47
C ILE A 179 -9.47 -11.93 -8.21
N ASN A 180 -10.66 -12.17 -7.67
CA ASN A 180 -11.87 -11.55 -8.16
C ASN A 180 -12.57 -10.84 -6.99
N LEU A 181 -12.20 -9.58 -6.77
CA LEU A 181 -12.87 -8.69 -5.83
C LEU A 181 -13.68 -7.66 -6.62
N SER A 182 -14.95 -7.53 -6.26
CA SER A 182 -15.80 -6.45 -6.77
C SER A 182 -15.30 -5.09 -6.32
N ASP A 183 -15.70 -4.02 -7.00
CA ASP A 183 -15.33 -2.64 -6.61
C ASP A 183 -15.81 -2.29 -5.20
N LYS A 184 -16.95 -2.85 -4.76
CA LYS A 184 -17.44 -2.72 -3.39
C LYS A 184 -16.49 -3.37 -2.39
N GLU A 185 -15.99 -4.57 -2.69
CA GLU A 185 -15.02 -5.28 -1.83
C GLU A 185 -13.67 -4.57 -1.81
N LEU A 186 -13.20 -4.08 -2.95
CA LEU A 186 -11.99 -3.24 -3.01
C LEU A 186 -12.13 -2.00 -2.14
N SER A 187 -13.24 -1.30 -2.23
CA SER A 187 -13.52 -0.12 -1.40
C SER A 187 -13.54 -0.46 0.09
N GLN A 188 -14.10 -1.59 0.48
CA GLN A 188 -14.13 -2.05 1.88
C GLN A 188 -12.73 -2.43 2.39
N LEU A 189 -11.92 -3.08 1.55
CA LEU A 189 -10.52 -3.40 1.88
C LEU A 189 -9.69 -2.13 2.03
N LYS A 190 -9.82 -1.21 1.08
CA LYS A 190 -9.16 0.10 1.13
C LYS A 190 -9.56 0.89 2.38
N TYR A 191 -10.84 0.90 2.73
CA TYR A 191 -11.33 1.54 3.95
C TYR A 191 -10.66 0.93 5.20
N PHE A 192 -10.56 -0.40 5.26
CA PHE A 192 -9.91 -1.08 6.38
C PHE A 192 -8.43 -0.70 6.51
N ILE A 193 -7.69 -0.70 5.39
CA ILE A 193 -6.27 -0.33 5.35
C ILE A 193 -6.09 1.14 5.79
N ASN A 194 -6.88 2.04 5.20
CA ASN A 194 -6.83 3.45 5.57
C ASN A 194 -7.21 3.68 7.04
N LYS A 195 -8.11 2.86 7.60
CA LYS A 195 -8.44 2.94 9.03
C LYS A 195 -7.26 2.55 9.92
N MET A 196 -6.46 1.55 9.53
CA MET A 196 -5.20 1.26 10.21
C MET A 196 -4.26 2.47 10.14
N ASN A 197 -4.07 3.04 8.94
CA ASN A 197 -3.19 4.18 8.72
C ASN A 197 -3.63 5.44 9.49
N LEU A 198 -4.91 5.80 9.43
CA LEU A 198 -5.45 7.01 10.07
C LEU A 198 -5.59 6.90 11.59
N SER A 199 -5.62 5.69 12.16
CA SER A 199 -5.70 5.51 13.61
C SER A 199 -4.48 6.10 14.34
N PHE A 200 -3.35 6.25 13.63
CA PHE A 200 -2.13 6.83 14.17
C PHE A 200 -2.22 8.36 14.30
N LYS A 201 -2.83 9.02 13.31
CA LYS A 201 -2.87 10.49 13.23
C LYS A 201 -3.85 11.12 14.22
N ASN A 202 -4.96 10.45 14.46
CA ASN A 202 -6.10 11.04 15.18
C ASN A 202 -6.11 10.71 16.68
N LYS A 203 -5.02 10.17 17.24
CA LYS A 203 -4.95 9.68 18.63
C LYS A 203 -6.10 8.73 19.01
N ASN A 204 -6.82 8.20 18.01
CA ASN A 204 -7.94 7.26 18.15
C ASN A 204 -7.46 5.80 18.25
N LEU A 205 -6.27 5.58 18.79
CA LEU A 205 -5.68 4.25 18.98
C LEU A 205 -6.49 3.38 19.96
N ASP A 206 -7.37 3.98 20.77
CA ASP A 206 -8.28 3.22 21.66
C ASP A 206 -9.33 2.44 20.89
N LYS A 207 -9.72 2.89 19.70
CA LYS A 207 -10.74 2.21 18.92
C LYS A 207 -10.22 0.86 18.41
N LYS A 208 -10.97 -0.19 18.74
CA LYS A 208 -10.73 -1.54 18.23
C LYS A 208 -10.91 -1.55 16.70
N ILE A 209 -9.96 -2.16 15.99
CA ILE A 209 -10.13 -2.43 14.57
C ILE A 209 -10.99 -3.70 14.43
N LYS A 210 -12.15 -3.55 13.78
CA LYS A 210 -13.02 -4.68 13.44
C LYS A 210 -12.67 -5.19 12.05
N ILE A 211 -12.38 -6.47 11.95
CA ILE A 211 -12.15 -7.15 10.68
C ILE A 211 -13.51 -7.32 9.99
N ASN A 212 -13.64 -6.78 8.78
CA ASN A 212 -14.86 -6.91 7.99
C ASN A 212 -14.89 -8.22 7.17
N LYS A 213 -16.04 -8.51 6.55
CA LYS A 213 -16.23 -9.72 5.72
C LYS A 213 -15.22 -9.79 4.57
N THR A 214 -14.90 -8.66 3.95
CA THR A 214 -13.97 -8.59 2.82
C THR A 214 -12.54 -8.93 3.25
N VAL A 215 -12.06 -8.38 4.37
CA VAL A 215 -10.73 -8.73 4.91
C VAL A 215 -10.67 -10.21 5.27
N ASN A 216 -11.73 -10.79 5.81
CA ASN A 216 -11.79 -12.23 6.02
C ASN A 216 -11.73 -12.99 4.68
N LYS A 217 -12.47 -12.53 3.65
CA LYS A 217 -12.52 -13.18 2.34
C LYS A 217 -11.15 -13.30 1.69
N ILE A 218 -10.29 -12.26 1.74
CA ILE A 218 -8.95 -12.31 1.14
C ILE A 218 -8.08 -13.44 1.72
N PHE A 219 -8.30 -13.80 2.97
CA PHE A 219 -7.56 -14.90 3.62
C PHE A 219 -8.08 -16.29 3.26
N TYR A 220 -9.13 -16.42 2.47
CA TYR A 220 -9.55 -17.70 1.90
C TYR A 220 -8.88 -18.01 0.55
N TYR A 221 -8.26 -17.01 -0.09
CA TYR A 221 -7.49 -17.24 -1.31
C TYR A 221 -6.18 -17.97 -1.00
N ASN A 222 -5.97 -19.11 -1.63
CA ASN A 222 -4.75 -19.95 -1.62
C ASN A 222 -3.70 -19.60 -0.56
N ARG A 223 -2.57 -19.00 -0.99
CA ARG A 223 -1.44 -18.70 -0.10
C ARG A 223 -1.77 -17.74 1.02
N MET A 224 -2.79 -16.88 0.88
CA MET A 224 -3.24 -15.99 1.96
C MET A 224 -3.78 -16.75 3.17
N LYS A 225 -4.31 -17.97 3.00
CA LYS A 225 -4.75 -18.81 4.14
C LYS A 225 -3.65 -19.00 5.19
N SER A 226 -2.40 -19.13 4.76
CA SER A 226 -1.28 -19.34 5.66
C SER A 226 -0.97 -18.13 6.57
N TYR A 227 -1.43 -16.93 6.21
CA TYR A 227 -1.27 -15.70 7.00
C TYR A 227 -2.46 -15.46 7.94
N ARG A 228 -3.61 -16.07 7.67
CA ARG A 228 -4.89 -15.77 8.33
C ARG A 228 -4.81 -15.88 9.85
N LYS A 229 -4.32 -17.01 10.35
CA LYS A 229 -4.25 -17.26 11.80
C LYS A 229 -3.42 -16.19 12.50
N GLU A 230 -2.19 -15.97 12.02
CA GLU A 230 -1.27 -15.00 12.63
C GLU A 230 -1.81 -13.57 12.55
N PHE A 231 -2.47 -13.20 11.44
CA PHE A 231 -3.12 -11.90 11.27
C PHE A 231 -4.28 -11.71 12.26
N LEU A 232 -5.18 -12.69 12.38
CA LEU A 232 -6.30 -12.60 13.30
C LEU A 232 -5.85 -12.54 14.75
N ASP A 233 -4.86 -13.35 15.12
CA ASP A 233 -4.31 -13.39 16.47
C ASP A 233 -3.61 -12.08 16.85
N ILE A 234 -2.82 -11.48 15.95
CA ILE A 234 -2.17 -10.21 16.24
C ILE A 234 -3.22 -9.08 16.38
N ILE A 235 -4.24 -9.04 15.54
CA ILE A 235 -5.32 -8.04 15.66
C ILE A 235 -6.10 -8.24 16.97
N LYS A 236 -6.38 -9.48 17.37
CA LYS A 236 -7.02 -9.79 18.65
C LYS A 236 -6.16 -9.32 19.83
N LEU A 237 -4.85 -9.55 19.76
CA LEU A 237 -3.91 -9.13 20.79
C LEU A 237 -3.81 -7.59 20.88
N LEU A 238 -3.79 -6.89 19.74
CA LEU A 238 -3.78 -5.43 19.68
C LEU A 238 -5.08 -4.81 20.18
N ASN A 239 -6.21 -5.52 20.01
CA ASN A 239 -7.52 -5.07 20.48
C ASN A 239 -7.80 -5.42 21.95
N SER A 240 -6.99 -6.29 22.59
CA SER A 240 -7.16 -6.67 23.98
C SER A 240 -6.79 -5.52 24.91
N SER A 241 -7.34 -5.53 26.13
CA SER A 241 -7.02 -4.55 27.19
C SER A 241 -5.61 -4.72 27.79
N THR A 242 -4.94 -5.83 27.49
CA THR A 242 -3.61 -6.11 28.03
C THR A 242 -2.55 -5.15 27.49
N ASN A 243 -1.94 -4.37 28.41
CA ASN A 243 -0.86 -3.42 28.10
C ASN A 243 0.52 -4.07 27.96
N ASN A 244 0.58 -5.39 27.84
CA ASN A 244 1.85 -6.12 27.84
C ASN A 244 2.51 -6.09 26.46
N ILE A 245 3.37 -5.10 26.24
CA ILE A 245 4.16 -4.94 25.01
C ILE A 245 5.03 -6.18 24.73
N ASN A 246 5.57 -6.83 25.76
CA ASN A 246 6.41 -8.02 25.59
C ASN A 246 5.62 -9.18 24.99
N LYS A 247 4.31 -9.27 25.28
CA LYS A 247 3.43 -10.27 24.67
C LYS A 247 3.25 -10.01 23.18
N ILE A 248 3.10 -8.76 22.77
CA ILE A 248 3.00 -8.36 21.35
C ILE A 248 4.31 -8.67 20.63
N ILE A 249 5.44 -8.24 21.21
CA ILE A 249 6.79 -8.51 20.65
C ILE A 249 7.01 -10.01 20.51
N LYS A 250 6.77 -10.77 21.58
CA LYS A 250 6.94 -12.23 21.59
C LYS A 250 6.08 -12.91 20.54
N TYR A 251 4.83 -12.48 20.38
CA TYR A 251 3.93 -13.04 19.37
C TYR A 251 4.43 -12.74 17.96
N TYR A 252 4.70 -11.45 17.64
CA TYR A 252 5.13 -11.05 16.31
C TYR A 252 6.46 -11.69 15.90
N THR A 253 7.45 -11.69 16.78
CA THR A 253 8.79 -12.26 16.49
C THR A 253 8.77 -13.79 16.34
N LYS A 254 7.80 -14.47 16.94
CA LYS A 254 7.59 -15.91 16.78
C LYS A 254 6.71 -16.26 15.58
N SER A 255 6.03 -15.30 14.97
CA SER A 255 5.21 -15.55 13.78
C SER A 255 6.08 -16.12 12.65
N LYS A 256 5.52 -17.07 11.88
CA LYS A 256 6.25 -17.71 10.77
C LYS A 256 6.08 -16.94 9.47
N LYS A 257 4.96 -16.26 9.31
CA LYS A 257 4.52 -15.59 8.11
C LYS A 257 4.56 -14.06 8.22
N LEU A 258 3.87 -13.46 9.20
CA LEU A 258 3.77 -12.00 9.32
C LEU A 258 5.12 -11.29 9.42
N LYS A 259 6.09 -11.84 10.15
CA LYS A 259 7.41 -11.23 10.26
C LYS A 259 8.20 -11.19 8.96
N LYS A 260 7.82 -11.99 7.96
CA LYS A 260 8.49 -12.10 6.66
C LYS A 260 7.81 -11.30 5.55
N THR A 261 6.71 -10.61 5.85
CA THR A 261 6.01 -9.77 4.89
C THR A 261 6.72 -8.42 4.77
N TRP A 262 7.43 -8.24 3.68
CA TRP A 262 8.12 -6.99 3.33
C TRP A 262 7.71 -6.58 1.92
N GLY A 263 7.29 -5.37 1.76
CA GLY A 263 6.92 -4.77 0.47
C GLY A 263 8.07 -4.01 -0.18
#